data_6d1eff3d9bd1e4fcf29da528915eb02e
#
_entry.id   6d1eff3d9bd1e4fcf29da528915eb02e
#
_cell.length_a   1.000
_cell.length_b   1.000
_cell.length_c   1.000
_cell.angle_alpha   90.00
_cell.angle_beta   90.00
_cell.angle_gamma   90.00
#
_symmetry.space_group_name_H-M   'P 1'
#
loop_
_entity.id
_entity.type
_entity.pdbx_description
1 polymer ?
#
loop_
_entity_poly.entity_id
_entity_poly.type
_entity_poly.pdbx_seq_one_letter_code
_entity_poly.pdbx_strand_id
1 'polypeptide(L)'
;MRLLAAAFAPQVLAAEPGQNYPTKSVRLIVGYPPGGAGDIFGRLVANYLSQQMGQQFIVENRPGAAGTIAAAQVARMPADGYTLYLASAGDFTTARSSFGARLPYNPERDFTHITLLVKVPLVLVAHPSVPATTLQEFIAYAKTKPKQLNYASFGNGSTSHLAAEAFNLASGVEVTHVAYKGSSPAVADLLAGRVQIMFDTVLSGSRFIKSGQLKSYGVSTLKRVPLVSESPTLDESGLPGFDIATWLGIVAPAGLPAPITQALSLKLDDFTKDPDILKQLDALGLLVDGSGPAAFSTFIFEESARMDKLIKDAAIQFD
;
A
#
# COMPACT_ATOMS: atom_id res chain seq x y z
N MET A 1 74.18 -0.10 -22.26
CA MET A 1 73.37 -0.05 -21.05
C MET A 1 72.11 0.69 -21.41
N ARG A 2 70.99 0.00 -21.68
CA ARG A 2 69.69 0.60 -22.02
C ARG A 2 68.85 0.56 -20.77
N LEU A 3 68.55 1.72 -20.22
CA LEU A 3 67.56 1.87 -19.12
C LEU A 3 66.14 1.70 -19.69
N LEU A 4 65.43 0.65 -19.25
CA LEU A 4 63.96 0.53 -19.41
C LEU A 4 63.29 1.41 -18.34
N ALA A 5 62.67 2.47 -18.79
CA ALA A 5 61.75 3.23 -17.96
C ALA A 5 60.39 2.48 -17.89
N ALA A 6 60.06 1.90 -16.74
CA ALA A 6 58.75 1.34 -16.49
C ALA A 6 57.73 2.50 -16.27
N ALA A 7 56.79 2.66 -17.20
CA ALA A 7 55.69 3.58 -17.07
C ALA A 7 54.67 3.00 -16.09
N PHE A 8 54.56 3.57 -14.89
CA PHE A 8 53.45 3.31 -13.97
C PHE A 8 52.22 4.04 -14.51
N ALA A 9 51.27 3.32 -15.09
CA ALA A 9 49.94 3.84 -15.36
C ALA A 9 49.15 3.93 -14.02
N PRO A 10 48.53 5.06 -13.72
CA PRO A 10 47.68 5.15 -12.52
C PRO A 10 46.48 4.23 -12.71
N GLN A 11 46.34 3.21 -11.87
CA GLN A 11 45.09 2.46 -11.74
C GLN A 11 44.04 3.42 -11.17
N VAL A 12 43.12 3.85 -12.00
CA VAL A 12 41.89 4.47 -11.55
C VAL A 12 41.10 3.35 -10.89
N LEU A 13 41.16 3.30 -9.55
CA LEU A 13 40.23 2.51 -8.75
C LEU A 13 38.82 3.06 -9.03
N ALA A 14 38.04 2.33 -9.83
CA ALA A 14 36.62 2.60 -9.97
C ALA A 14 36.04 2.47 -8.57
N ALA A 15 35.46 3.57 -8.06
CA ALA A 15 34.75 3.57 -6.77
C ALA A 15 33.67 2.48 -6.84
N GLU A 16 33.62 1.61 -5.83
CA GLU A 16 32.61 0.57 -5.75
C GLU A 16 31.22 1.22 -5.80
N PRO A 17 30.27 0.65 -6.59
CA PRO A 17 28.91 1.18 -6.68
C PRO A 17 28.28 1.21 -5.28
N GLY A 18 27.96 2.42 -4.76
CA GLY A 18 27.29 2.60 -3.48
C GLY A 18 28.11 3.31 -2.38
N GLN A 19 29.42 3.49 -2.51
CA GLN A 19 30.25 4.16 -1.47
C GLN A 19 29.82 5.62 -1.17
N ASN A 20 29.15 6.30 -2.10
CA ASN A 20 28.64 7.68 -1.95
C ASN A 20 27.17 7.82 -2.32
N TYR A 21 26.37 6.76 -2.21
CA TYR A 21 24.95 6.83 -2.54
C TYR A 21 24.13 7.46 -1.41
N PRO A 22 23.20 8.40 -1.73
CA PRO A 22 22.94 9.03 -3.02
C PRO A 22 23.80 10.27 -3.25
N THR A 23 24.17 10.58 -4.52
CA THR A 23 24.91 11.79 -4.92
C THR A 23 24.04 12.84 -5.62
N LYS A 24 22.79 12.49 -5.92
CA LYS A 24 21.75 13.34 -6.54
C LYS A 24 20.39 12.95 -5.99
N SER A 25 19.35 13.74 -6.33
CA SER A 25 17.99 13.45 -5.88
C SER A 25 17.50 12.08 -6.35
N VAL A 26 16.73 11.41 -5.47
CA VAL A 26 16.11 10.10 -5.67
C VAL A 26 14.60 10.30 -5.84
N ARG A 27 13.99 9.63 -6.83
CA ARG A 27 12.53 9.65 -7.03
C ARG A 27 11.91 8.48 -6.28
N LEU A 28 10.89 8.78 -5.47
CA LEU A 28 10.01 7.78 -4.89
C LEU A 28 8.67 7.82 -5.64
N ILE A 29 8.47 6.84 -6.53
CA ILE A 29 7.24 6.71 -7.30
C ILE A 29 6.15 6.13 -6.41
N VAL A 30 4.95 6.74 -6.45
CA VAL A 30 3.76 6.32 -5.72
C VAL A 30 2.63 6.07 -6.72
N GLY A 31 2.10 4.84 -6.76
CA GLY A 31 1.08 4.39 -7.72
C GLY A 31 -0.33 4.91 -7.47
N TYR A 32 -0.50 5.89 -6.57
CA TYR A 32 -1.79 6.44 -6.13
C TYR A 32 -1.81 7.97 -6.20
N PRO A 33 -3.01 8.59 -6.28
CA PRO A 33 -3.13 10.05 -6.36
C PRO A 33 -2.70 10.73 -5.06
N PRO A 34 -2.35 12.04 -5.13
CA PRO A 34 -2.04 12.83 -3.94
C PRO A 34 -3.19 12.83 -2.91
N GLY A 35 -2.81 12.92 -1.61
CA GLY A 35 -3.74 13.01 -0.49
C GLY A 35 -4.32 11.68 0.00
N GLY A 36 -4.02 10.56 -0.65
CA GLY A 36 -4.32 9.22 -0.14
C GLY A 36 -3.23 8.70 0.80
N ALA A 37 -3.49 7.55 1.46
CA ALA A 37 -2.57 6.94 2.43
C ALA A 37 -1.16 6.72 1.85
N GLY A 38 -1.06 6.23 0.61
CA GLY A 38 0.23 6.01 -0.06
C GLY A 38 1.02 7.31 -0.28
N ASP A 39 0.35 8.41 -0.64
CA ASP A 39 1.01 9.71 -0.80
C ASP A 39 1.48 10.30 0.53
N ILE A 40 0.60 10.29 1.55
CA ILE A 40 0.93 10.80 2.89
C ILE A 40 2.12 10.02 3.47
N PHE A 41 2.06 8.70 3.44
CA PHE A 41 3.12 7.84 3.94
C PHE A 41 4.40 7.95 3.10
N GLY A 42 4.28 7.97 1.77
CA GLY A 42 5.42 8.14 0.86
C GLY A 42 6.18 9.44 1.12
N ARG A 43 5.47 10.55 1.40
CA ARG A 43 6.09 11.84 1.77
C ARG A 43 6.78 11.77 3.13
N LEU A 44 6.22 11.06 4.10
CA LEU A 44 6.86 10.85 5.41
C LEU A 44 8.19 10.11 5.23
N VAL A 45 8.20 9.01 4.49
CA VAL A 45 9.41 8.23 4.18
C VAL A 45 10.43 9.07 3.40
N ALA A 46 9.98 9.79 2.36
CA ALA A 46 10.85 10.61 1.52
C ALA A 46 11.52 11.74 2.32
N ASN A 47 10.77 12.40 3.21
CA ASN A 47 11.32 13.45 4.08
C ASN A 47 12.37 12.88 5.05
N TYR A 48 12.09 11.75 5.68
CA TYR A 48 13.03 11.08 6.57
C TYR A 48 14.32 10.71 5.84
N LEU A 49 14.21 10.00 4.70
CA LEU A 49 15.37 9.62 3.90
C LEU A 49 16.16 10.84 3.41
N SER A 50 15.49 11.94 3.05
CA SER A 50 16.17 13.18 2.65
C SER A 50 17.03 13.74 3.77
N GLN A 51 16.55 13.74 5.00
CA GLN A 51 17.29 14.19 6.18
C GLN A 51 18.45 13.26 6.53
N GLN A 52 18.24 11.94 6.45
CA GLN A 52 19.21 10.94 6.87
C GLN A 52 20.31 10.67 5.84
N MET A 53 20.04 10.90 4.56
CA MET A 53 20.96 10.56 3.46
C MET A 53 21.55 11.80 2.74
N GLY A 54 21.16 13.01 3.15
CA GLY A 54 21.75 14.26 2.65
C GLY A 54 21.42 14.62 1.20
N GLN A 55 20.48 13.91 0.56
CA GLN A 55 19.98 14.21 -0.78
C GLN A 55 18.45 14.18 -0.78
N GLN A 56 17.82 14.92 -1.70
CA GLN A 56 16.37 14.98 -1.78
C GLN A 56 15.78 13.66 -2.28
N PHE A 57 14.80 13.11 -1.53
CA PHE A 57 13.90 12.06 -1.99
C PHE A 57 12.57 12.73 -2.38
N ILE A 58 12.19 12.61 -3.65
CA ILE A 58 11.06 13.37 -4.23
C ILE A 58 9.94 12.39 -4.58
N VAL A 59 8.77 12.60 -3.97
CA VAL A 59 7.57 11.81 -4.28
C VAL A 59 7.01 12.23 -5.64
N GLU A 60 6.76 11.24 -6.51
CA GLU A 60 6.12 11.40 -7.80
C GLU A 60 4.90 10.48 -7.90
N ASN A 61 3.69 11.05 -7.93
CA ASN A 61 2.45 10.29 -8.02
C ASN A 61 2.15 9.90 -9.47
N ARG A 62 1.94 8.59 -9.72
CA ARG A 62 1.56 8.01 -11.02
C ARG A 62 0.36 7.07 -10.85
N PRO A 63 -0.86 7.60 -10.65
CA PRO A 63 -2.03 6.79 -10.34
C PRO A 63 -2.53 5.99 -11.54
N GLY A 64 -3.19 4.86 -11.27
CA GLY A 64 -3.92 4.08 -12.25
C GLY A 64 -3.85 2.57 -12.01
N ALA A 65 -4.96 1.87 -12.28
CA ALA A 65 -5.12 0.42 -12.17
C ALA A 65 -4.56 -0.15 -10.86
N ALA A 66 -5.00 0.39 -9.71
CA ALA A 66 -4.55 0.01 -8.36
C ALA A 66 -3.01 0.08 -8.17
N GLY A 67 -2.29 0.96 -8.91
CA GLY A 67 -0.84 1.12 -8.85
C GLY A 67 -0.07 0.33 -9.91
N THR A 68 -0.69 -0.63 -10.59
CA THR A 68 0.00 -1.53 -11.53
C THR A 68 0.64 -0.81 -12.72
N ILE A 69 0.08 0.33 -13.16
CA ILE A 69 0.67 1.15 -14.23
C ILE A 69 2.04 1.69 -13.79
N ALA A 70 2.13 2.23 -12.58
CA ALA A 70 3.37 2.76 -12.03
C ALA A 70 4.39 1.63 -11.78
N ALA A 71 3.97 0.51 -11.19
CA ALA A 71 4.82 -0.65 -10.96
C ALA A 71 5.42 -1.18 -12.27
N ALA A 72 4.62 -1.33 -13.33
CA ALA A 72 5.08 -1.76 -14.65
C ALA A 72 6.12 -0.82 -15.28
N GLN A 73 5.98 0.49 -15.05
CA GLN A 73 6.97 1.47 -15.50
C GLN A 73 8.27 1.34 -14.72
N VAL A 74 8.18 1.25 -13.39
CA VAL A 74 9.36 1.15 -12.50
C VAL A 74 10.13 -0.13 -12.74
N ALA A 75 9.47 -1.27 -12.95
CA ALA A 75 10.12 -2.55 -13.26
C ALA A 75 11.10 -2.49 -14.45
N ARG A 76 10.93 -1.50 -15.33
CA ARG A 76 11.76 -1.30 -16.55
C ARG A 76 12.78 -0.16 -16.43
N MET A 77 12.85 0.50 -15.26
CA MET A 77 13.80 1.59 -15.02
C MET A 77 15.17 1.04 -14.62
N PRO A 78 16.25 1.85 -14.77
CA PRO A 78 17.57 1.45 -14.32
C PRO A 78 17.59 1.11 -12.82
N ALA A 79 18.28 0.02 -12.47
CA ALA A 79 18.48 -0.42 -11.08
C ALA A 79 19.71 0.29 -10.46
N ASP A 80 19.72 1.63 -10.53
CA ASP A 80 20.82 2.49 -10.07
C ASP A 80 20.58 3.14 -8.70
N GLY A 81 19.41 2.86 -8.08
CA GLY A 81 19.00 3.40 -6.80
C GLY A 81 18.30 4.77 -6.87
N TYR A 82 18.27 5.44 -8.02
CA TYR A 82 17.67 6.77 -8.16
C TYR A 82 16.19 6.75 -8.55
N THR A 83 15.62 5.56 -8.66
CA THR A 83 14.17 5.35 -8.73
C THR A 83 13.78 4.26 -7.76
N LEU A 84 12.99 4.63 -6.76
CA LEU A 84 12.35 3.75 -5.79
C LEU A 84 10.84 3.70 -6.05
N TYR A 85 10.19 2.67 -5.58
CA TYR A 85 8.76 2.52 -5.67
C TYR A 85 8.16 2.21 -4.30
N LEU A 86 7.08 2.89 -3.95
CA LEU A 86 6.25 2.56 -2.80
C LEU A 86 5.25 1.49 -3.23
N ALA A 87 5.62 0.24 -2.98
CA ALA A 87 4.79 -0.93 -3.28
C ALA A 87 3.67 -1.10 -2.27
N SER A 88 2.56 -1.66 -2.71
CA SER A 88 1.38 -1.96 -1.88
C SER A 88 0.77 -3.33 -2.22
N ALA A 89 -0.19 -3.78 -1.41
CA ALA A 89 -0.92 -5.01 -1.69
C ALA A 89 -1.59 -5.00 -3.08
N GLY A 90 -2.18 -3.87 -3.47
CA GLY A 90 -2.95 -3.76 -4.71
C GLY A 90 -2.13 -4.00 -5.98
N ASP A 91 -0.91 -3.49 -6.01
CA ASP A 91 -0.01 -3.56 -7.16
C ASP A 91 1.01 -4.73 -7.09
N PHE A 92 1.10 -5.40 -5.95
CA PHE A 92 2.00 -6.55 -5.79
C PHE A 92 1.22 -7.84 -5.55
N THR A 93 0.71 -8.04 -4.33
CA THR A 93 0.15 -9.33 -3.92
C THR A 93 -1.23 -9.59 -4.52
N THR A 94 -2.11 -8.58 -4.57
CA THR A 94 -3.44 -8.73 -5.16
C THR A 94 -3.42 -8.67 -6.70
N ALA A 95 -2.54 -7.84 -7.29
CA ALA A 95 -2.45 -7.69 -8.74
C ALA A 95 -2.15 -9.02 -9.45
N ARG A 96 -1.29 -9.85 -8.86
CA ARG A 96 -0.94 -11.16 -9.39
C ARG A 96 -2.19 -12.02 -9.62
N SER A 97 -3.05 -12.08 -8.63
CA SER A 97 -4.29 -12.87 -8.66
C SER A 97 -5.34 -12.25 -9.56
N SER A 98 -5.46 -10.91 -9.54
CA SER A 98 -6.49 -10.18 -10.29
C SER A 98 -6.21 -10.13 -11.80
N PHE A 99 -4.95 -9.95 -12.20
CA PHE A 99 -4.55 -9.80 -13.60
C PHE A 99 -3.97 -11.09 -14.20
N GLY A 100 -3.46 -12.02 -13.37
CA GLY A 100 -2.85 -13.28 -13.82
C GLY A 100 -1.75 -13.03 -14.86
N ALA A 101 -1.82 -13.74 -16.00
CA ALA A 101 -0.87 -13.61 -17.11
C ALA A 101 -0.91 -12.25 -17.83
N ARG A 102 -1.92 -11.40 -17.58
CA ARG A 102 -2.03 -10.04 -18.14
C ARG A 102 -1.21 -9.02 -17.35
N LEU A 103 -0.68 -9.37 -16.15
CA LEU A 103 0.16 -8.48 -15.38
C LEU A 103 1.50 -8.26 -16.10
N PRO A 104 1.87 -7.01 -16.47
CA PRO A 104 3.04 -6.75 -17.32
C PRO A 104 4.39 -6.77 -16.57
N TYR A 105 4.42 -7.26 -15.35
CA TYR A 105 5.60 -7.46 -14.49
C TYR A 105 5.35 -8.62 -13.51
N ASN A 106 6.44 -9.11 -12.93
CA ASN A 106 6.40 -10.09 -11.85
C ASN A 106 6.87 -9.42 -10.55
N PRO A 107 6.01 -9.28 -9.52
CA PRO A 107 6.36 -8.63 -8.24
C PRO A 107 7.55 -9.25 -7.52
N GLU A 108 7.76 -10.55 -7.69
CA GLU A 108 8.83 -11.30 -7.01
C GLU A 108 10.18 -11.19 -7.72
N ARG A 109 10.16 -11.12 -9.07
CA ARG A 109 11.37 -11.20 -9.90
C ARG A 109 11.84 -9.86 -10.43
N ASP A 110 10.93 -8.97 -10.79
CA ASP A 110 11.24 -7.75 -11.53
C ASP A 110 11.56 -6.57 -10.57
N PHE A 111 11.63 -6.84 -9.25
CA PHE A 111 11.99 -5.86 -8.22
C PHE A 111 13.01 -6.40 -7.22
N THR A 112 13.82 -5.50 -6.68
CA THR A 112 14.62 -5.70 -5.47
C THR A 112 13.78 -5.19 -4.29
N HIS A 113 13.39 -6.09 -3.37
CA HIS A 113 12.65 -5.76 -2.16
C HIS A 113 13.61 -5.16 -1.14
N ILE A 114 13.27 -4.00 -0.55
CA ILE A 114 14.14 -3.29 0.40
C ILE A 114 13.61 -3.42 1.82
N THR A 115 12.38 -2.99 2.08
CA THR A 115 11.78 -3.08 3.41
C THR A 115 10.26 -3.04 3.33
N LEU A 116 9.57 -3.96 4.02
CA LEU A 116 8.16 -3.81 4.38
C LEU A 116 8.08 -2.86 5.58
N LEU A 117 7.41 -1.73 5.43
CA LEU A 117 7.44 -0.68 6.44
C LEU A 117 6.24 -0.72 7.38
N VAL A 118 5.02 -0.80 6.82
CA VAL A 118 3.79 -0.72 7.60
C VAL A 118 2.67 -1.57 7.01
N LYS A 119 1.76 -2.02 7.88
CA LYS A 119 0.41 -2.46 7.52
C LYS A 119 -0.57 -1.31 7.73
N VAL A 120 -1.52 -1.19 6.81
CA VAL A 120 -2.52 -0.11 6.79
C VAL A 120 -3.90 -0.74 6.94
N PRO A 121 -4.51 -0.70 8.13
CA PRO A 121 -5.85 -1.18 8.36
C PRO A 121 -6.87 -0.44 7.50
N LEU A 122 -7.93 -1.15 7.07
CA LEU A 122 -9.10 -0.55 6.44
C LEU A 122 -10.22 -0.37 7.46
N VAL A 123 -11.15 0.51 7.13
CA VAL A 123 -12.38 0.73 7.88
C VAL A 123 -13.57 0.75 6.90
N LEU A 124 -14.62 0.00 7.21
CA LEU A 124 -15.87 0.06 6.47
C LEU A 124 -16.62 1.32 6.86
N VAL A 125 -16.66 2.27 5.94
CA VAL A 125 -17.37 3.55 6.13
C VAL A 125 -18.60 3.64 5.23
N ALA A 126 -19.59 4.42 5.68
CA ALA A 126 -20.83 4.65 4.95
C ALA A 126 -21.22 6.13 4.94
N HIS A 127 -21.87 6.56 3.85
CA HIS A 127 -22.51 7.87 3.79
C HIS A 127 -23.65 7.98 4.82
N PRO A 128 -23.88 9.14 5.47
CA PRO A 128 -24.91 9.31 6.48
C PRO A 128 -26.36 9.00 6.03
N SER A 129 -26.65 9.08 4.73
CA SER A 129 -27.95 8.72 4.17
C SER A 129 -28.31 7.24 4.25
N VAL A 130 -27.34 6.35 4.50
CA VAL A 130 -27.61 4.93 4.72
C VAL A 130 -28.33 4.79 6.07
N PRO A 131 -29.58 4.25 6.12
CA PRO A 131 -30.41 4.21 7.33
C PRO A 131 -30.00 3.04 8.25
N ALA A 132 -28.72 2.98 8.62
CA ALA A 132 -28.14 1.98 9.51
C ALA A 132 -27.05 2.65 10.36
N THR A 133 -26.94 2.27 11.63
CA THR A 133 -25.96 2.79 12.59
C THR A 133 -24.96 1.73 13.03
N THR A 134 -25.33 0.45 12.88
CA THR A 134 -24.48 -0.70 13.18
C THR A 134 -24.23 -1.54 11.93
N LEU A 135 -23.22 -2.41 11.98
CA LEU A 135 -22.95 -3.35 10.90
C LEU A 135 -24.12 -4.28 10.62
N GLN A 136 -24.76 -4.80 11.67
CA GLN A 136 -25.89 -5.73 11.55
C GLN A 136 -27.11 -5.04 10.91
N GLU A 137 -27.41 -3.79 11.29
CA GLU A 137 -28.45 -3.00 10.65
C GLU A 137 -28.15 -2.74 9.18
N PHE A 138 -26.86 -2.46 8.85
CA PHE A 138 -26.46 -2.29 7.46
C PHE A 138 -26.62 -3.58 6.66
N ILE A 139 -26.19 -4.73 7.19
CA ILE A 139 -26.35 -6.03 6.53
C ILE A 139 -27.85 -6.33 6.28
N ALA A 140 -28.69 -6.12 7.31
CA ALA A 140 -30.13 -6.31 7.18
C ALA A 140 -30.73 -5.40 6.10
N TYR A 141 -30.37 -4.12 6.09
CA TYR A 141 -30.82 -3.15 5.10
C TYR A 141 -30.34 -3.51 3.68
N ALA A 142 -29.08 -3.86 3.52
CA ALA A 142 -28.51 -4.20 2.22
C ALA A 142 -29.15 -5.47 1.61
N LYS A 143 -29.52 -6.46 2.43
CA LYS A 143 -30.24 -7.67 1.99
C LYS A 143 -31.63 -7.36 1.42
N THR A 144 -32.28 -6.26 1.83
CA THR A 144 -33.56 -5.82 1.23
C THR A 144 -33.37 -5.09 -0.10
N LYS A 145 -32.13 -4.78 -0.50
CA LYS A 145 -31.81 -3.97 -1.69
C LYS A 145 -30.69 -4.58 -2.52
N PRO A 146 -30.81 -5.84 -2.99
CA PRO A 146 -29.75 -6.49 -3.75
C PRO A 146 -29.41 -5.66 -5.00
N LYS A 147 -28.12 -5.42 -5.22
CA LYS A 147 -27.57 -4.67 -6.37
C LYS A 147 -28.05 -3.21 -6.52
N GLN A 148 -28.71 -2.65 -5.49
CA GLN A 148 -29.17 -1.24 -5.50
C GLN A 148 -28.22 -0.29 -4.75
N LEU A 149 -27.35 -0.84 -3.93
CA LEU A 149 -26.32 -0.09 -3.22
C LEU A 149 -24.98 -0.25 -3.97
N ASN A 150 -24.15 0.80 -3.92
CA ASN A 150 -22.83 0.81 -4.53
C ASN A 150 -21.74 0.94 -3.47
N TYR A 151 -20.64 0.24 -3.65
CA TYR A 151 -19.42 0.49 -2.91
C TYR A 151 -18.32 1.05 -3.80
N ALA A 152 -17.54 1.99 -3.26
CA ALA A 152 -16.35 2.51 -3.92
C ALA A 152 -15.11 1.70 -3.54
N SER A 153 -14.15 1.60 -4.47
CA SER A 153 -12.82 1.07 -4.18
C SER A 153 -11.70 1.94 -4.74
N PHE A 154 -10.46 1.65 -4.38
CA PHE A 154 -9.26 2.32 -4.95
C PHE A 154 -8.95 1.89 -6.41
N GLY A 155 -9.76 1.01 -6.97
CA GLY A 155 -9.63 0.44 -8.31
C GLY A 155 -9.76 -1.08 -8.30
N ASN A 156 -9.97 -1.66 -9.48
CA ASN A 156 -10.05 -3.11 -9.67
C ASN A 156 -8.78 -3.78 -9.14
N GLY A 157 -8.93 -4.85 -8.35
CA GLY A 157 -7.82 -5.57 -7.73
C GLY A 157 -7.16 -4.88 -6.54
N SER A 158 -7.65 -3.71 -6.09
CA SER A 158 -7.13 -3.08 -4.87
C SER A 158 -7.57 -3.83 -3.61
N THR A 159 -6.85 -3.66 -2.50
CA THR A 159 -7.25 -4.25 -1.20
C THR A 159 -8.64 -3.78 -0.77
N SER A 160 -9.02 -2.53 -1.08
CA SER A 160 -10.37 -2.00 -0.83
C SER A 160 -11.44 -2.76 -1.60
N HIS A 161 -11.19 -3.11 -2.88
CA HIS A 161 -12.06 -3.97 -3.68
C HIS A 161 -12.18 -5.36 -3.06
N LEU A 162 -11.04 -5.99 -2.75
CA LEU A 162 -11.00 -7.32 -2.17
C LEU A 162 -11.74 -7.40 -0.83
N ALA A 163 -11.56 -6.38 0.04
CA ALA A 163 -12.24 -6.30 1.32
C ALA A 163 -13.77 -6.19 1.15
N ALA A 164 -14.22 -5.42 0.14
CA ALA A 164 -15.65 -5.28 -0.13
C ALA A 164 -16.26 -6.57 -0.70
N GLU A 165 -15.57 -7.28 -1.59
CA GLU A 165 -16.04 -8.56 -2.10
C GLU A 165 -16.04 -9.66 -1.03
N ALA A 166 -14.99 -9.71 -0.18
CA ALA A 166 -14.97 -10.61 0.96
C ALA A 166 -16.11 -10.28 1.95
N PHE A 167 -16.44 -9.00 2.12
CA PHE A 167 -17.59 -8.55 2.91
C PHE A 167 -18.92 -9.00 2.29
N ASN A 168 -19.12 -8.80 0.99
CA ASN A 168 -20.31 -9.26 0.27
C ASN A 168 -20.53 -10.77 0.51
N LEU A 169 -19.45 -11.57 0.36
CA LEU A 169 -19.51 -13.02 0.56
C LEU A 169 -19.82 -13.37 2.03
N ALA A 170 -19.07 -12.82 2.98
CA ALA A 170 -19.19 -13.17 4.40
C ALA A 170 -20.54 -12.76 5.00
N SER A 171 -21.12 -11.64 4.54
CA SER A 171 -22.39 -11.11 5.03
C SER A 171 -23.61 -11.58 4.23
N GLY A 172 -23.40 -12.11 3.01
CA GLY A 172 -24.46 -12.50 2.09
C GLY A 172 -25.24 -11.31 1.54
N VAL A 173 -24.60 -10.15 1.37
CA VAL A 173 -25.18 -8.97 0.70
C VAL A 173 -24.65 -8.85 -0.73
N GLU A 174 -25.40 -8.14 -1.59
CA GLU A 174 -24.99 -7.86 -2.97
C GLU A 174 -24.91 -6.34 -3.17
N VAL A 175 -23.72 -5.78 -2.89
CA VAL A 175 -23.41 -4.36 -3.13
C VAL A 175 -22.54 -4.25 -4.38
N THR A 176 -22.92 -3.35 -5.30
CA THR A 176 -22.28 -3.23 -6.63
C THR A 176 -20.98 -2.44 -6.58
N HIS A 177 -19.94 -2.91 -7.25
CA HIS A 177 -18.64 -2.25 -7.32
C HIS A 177 -18.61 -1.01 -8.21
N VAL A 178 -17.96 0.06 -7.73
CA VAL A 178 -17.60 1.25 -8.50
C VAL A 178 -16.11 1.52 -8.30
N ALA A 179 -15.30 1.30 -9.35
CA ALA A 179 -13.85 1.44 -9.31
C ALA A 179 -13.42 2.91 -9.48
N TYR A 180 -12.51 3.38 -8.62
CA TYR A 180 -11.87 4.70 -8.71
C TYR A 180 -10.35 4.58 -8.90
N LYS A 181 -9.68 5.70 -9.21
CA LYS A 181 -8.21 5.75 -9.37
C LYS A 181 -7.51 6.03 -8.03
N GLY A 182 -8.02 5.45 -6.92
CA GLY A 182 -7.48 5.61 -5.57
C GLY A 182 -8.49 6.14 -4.56
N SER A 183 -8.07 6.29 -3.28
CA SER A 183 -8.93 6.70 -2.17
C SER A 183 -9.52 8.11 -2.36
N SER A 184 -8.71 9.11 -2.71
CA SER A 184 -9.17 10.51 -2.76
C SER A 184 -10.41 10.74 -3.64
N PRO A 185 -10.47 10.29 -4.92
CA PRO A 185 -11.67 10.45 -5.74
C PRO A 185 -12.84 9.57 -5.24
N ALA A 186 -12.57 8.37 -4.69
CA ALA A 186 -13.59 7.50 -4.13
C ALA A 186 -14.28 8.12 -2.91
N VAL A 187 -13.50 8.69 -1.99
CA VAL A 187 -14.01 9.39 -0.80
C VAL A 187 -14.82 10.62 -1.19
N ALA A 188 -14.40 11.37 -2.21
CA ALA A 188 -15.17 12.53 -2.68
C ALA A 188 -16.58 12.14 -3.12
N ASP A 189 -16.73 11.04 -3.86
CA ASP A 189 -18.03 10.54 -4.30
C ASP A 189 -18.82 9.88 -3.17
N LEU A 190 -18.17 9.26 -2.19
CA LEU A 190 -18.81 8.76 -0.99
C LEU A 190 -19.40 9.90 -0.15
N LEU A 191 -18.64 10.98 0.09
CA LEU A 191 -19.10 12.18 0.80
C LEU A 191 -20.25 12.90 0.08
N ALA A 192 -20.28 12.81 -1.26
CA ALA A 192 -21.37 13.33 -2.07
C ALA A 192 -22.61 12.40 -2.12
N GLY A 193 -22.55 11.21 -1.50
CA GLY A 193 -23.63 10.22 -1.50
C GLY A 193 -23.84 9.49 -2.84
N ARG A 194 -22.92 9.62 -3.80
CA ARG A 194 -23.01 8.93 -5.10
C ARG A 194 -22.76 7.43 -4.97
N VAL A 195 -21.99 7.01 -3.98
CA VAL A 195 -21.82 5.63 -3.53
C VAL A 195 -22.16 5.56 -2.04
N GLN A 196 -22.58 4.39 -1.54
CA GLN A 196 -23.13 4.25 -0.21
C GLN A 196 -22.11 3.85 0.84
N ILE A 197 -21.16 2.98 0.46
CA ILE A 197 -20.13 2.46 1.37
C ILE A 197 -18.78 2.38 0.69
N MET A 198 -17.74 2.18 1.51
CA MET A 198 -16.38 1.97 1.06
C MET A 198 -15.54 1.32 2.16
N PHE A 199 -14.65 0.43 1.79
CA PHE A 199 -13.49 0.11 2.63
C PHE A 199 -12.39 1.11 2.34
N ASP A 200 -12.26 2.14 3.19
CA ASP A 200 -11.16 3.11 3.10
C ASP A 200 -10.04 2.77 4.09
N THR A 201 -8.85 3.31 3.90
CA THR A 201 -7.81 3.20 4.92
C THR A 201 -8.22 3.97 6.18
N VAL A 202 -7.87 3.44 7.35
CA VAL A 202 -8.12 4.17 8.61
C VAL A 202 -7.46 5.54 8.58
N LEU A 203 -6.26 5.64 7.98
CA LEU A 203 -5.56 6.91 7.78
C LEU A 203 -6.40 7.96 7.04
N SER A 204 -7.04 7.59 5.94
CA SER A 204 -7.86 8.50 5.12
C SER A 204 -9.23 8.75 5.77
N GLY A 205 -9.90 7.69 6.23
CA GLY A 205 -11.28 7.71 6.71
C GLY A 205 -11.47 8.36 8.08
N SER A 206 -10.46 8.29 8.96
CA SER A 206 -10.58 8.71 10.37
C SER A 206 -11.08 10.14 10.57
N ARG A 207 -10.61 11.08 9.76
CA ARG A 207 -11.03 12.49 9.83
C ARG A 207 -12.51 12.67 9.53
N PHE A 208 -13.06 11.91 8.61
CA PHE A 208 -14.48 11.99 8.21
C PHE A 208 -15.39 11.27 9.23
N ILE A 209 -14.88 10.21 9.87
CA ILE A 209 -15.55 9.54 10.98
C ILE A 209 -15.62 10.48 12.18
N LYS A 210 -14.48 11.07 12.58
CA LYS A 210 -14.40 12.02 13.72
C LYS A 210 -15.25 13.27 13.52
N SER A 211 -15.40 13.75 12.29
CA SER A 211 -16.26 14.91 11.98
C SER A 211 -17.75 14.56 11.79
N GLY A 212 -18.11 13.28 11.85
CA GLY A 212 -19.48 12.80 11.60
C GLY A 212 -19.93 12.86 10.15
N GLN A 213 -19.02 13.15 9.22
CA GLN A 213 -19.31 13.17 7.78
C GLN A 213 -19.49 11.76 7.19
N LEU A 214 -18.90 10.75 7.81
CA LEU A 214 -19.11 9.34 7.48
C LEU A 214 -19.40 8.55 8.75
N LYS A 215 -20.22 7.51 8.62
CA LYS A 215 -20.42 6.49 9.65
C LYS A 215 -19.33 5.44 9.53
N SER A 216 -18.92 4.81 10.64
CA SER A 216 -18.05 3.64 10.65
C SER A 216 -18.84 2.42 11.10
N TYR A 217 -18.70 1.30 10.38
CA TYR A 217 -19.26 0.02 10.77
C TYR A 217 -18.23 -0.94 11.39
N GLY A 218 -16.94 -0.63 11.25
CA GLY A 218 -15.87 -1.40 11.87
C GLY A 218 -14.59 -1.39 11.07
N VAL A 219 -13.47 -1.70 11.75
CA VAL A 219 -12.16 -1.89 11.11
C VAL A 219 -11.99 -3.33 10.64
N SER A 220 -11.24 -3.50 9.56
CA SER A 220 -11.07 -4.78 8.87
C SER A 220 -10.00 -5.69 9.49
N THR A 221 -9.41 -5.31 10.60
CA THR A 221 -8.38 -6.06 11.33
C THR A 221 -8.96 -6.73 12.56
N LEU A 222 -8.33 -7.83 13.05
CA LEU A 222 -8.76 -8.53 14.26
C LEU A 222 -8.58 -7.70 15.55
N LYS A 223 -7.77 -6.63 15.48
CA LYS A 223 -7.56 -5.71 16.60
C LYS A 223 -8.10 -4.33 16.23
N ARG A 224 -8.68 -3.65 17.21
CA ARG A 224 -9.11 -2.25 17.07
C ARG A 224 -7.91 -1.35 16.78
N VAL A 225 -8.15 -0.27 16.07
CA VAL A 225 -7.13 0.72 15.71
C VAL A 225 -7.33 1.97 16.58
N PRO A 226 -6.31 2.40 17.35
CA PRO A 226 -6.42 3.53 18.28
C PRO A 226 -6.95 4.81 17.64
N LEU A 227 -6.57 5.11 16.40
CA LEU A 227 -6.99 6.30 15.66
C LEU A 227 -8.52 6.42 15.49
N VAL A 228 -9.24 5.28 15.49
CA VAL A 228 -10.70 5.16 15.41
C VAL A 228 -11.21 4.19 16.47
N SER A 229 -10.79 4.38 17.73
CA SER A 229 -11.03 3.49 18.88
C SER A 229 -12.52 3.18 19.11
N GLU A 230 -13.41 4.11 18.76
CA GLU A 230 -14.87 3.92 18.85
C GLU A 230 -15.41 2.93 17.79
N SER A 231 -14.64 2.66 16.72
CA SER A 231 -15.02 1.69 15.70
C SER A 231 -14.65 0.28 16.19
N PRO A 232 -15.60 -0.65 16.32
CA PRO A 232 -15.30 -2.05 16.62
C PRO A 232 -14.52 -2.69 15.48
N THR A 233 -14.03 -3.93 15.65
CA THR A 233 -13.61 -4.74 14.50
C THR A 233 -14.84 -5.34 13.79
N LEU A 234 -14.71 -5.67 12.51
CA LEU A 234 -15.76 -6.40 11.80
C LEU A 234 -15.93 -7.81 12.38
N ASP A 235 -14.84 -8.39 12.91
CA ASP A 235 -14.86 -9.66 13.63
C ASP A 235 -15.76 -9.57 14.89
N GLU A 236 -15.52 -8.58 15.76
CA GLU A 236 -16.37 -8.29 16.93
C GLU A 236 -17.82 -8.00 16.54
N SER A 237 -18.02 -7.47 15.35
CA SER A 237 -19.32 -7.03 14.82
C SER A 237 -20.06 -8.12 14.04
N GLY A 238 -19.66 -9.40 14.15
CA GLY A 238 -20.41 -10.54 13.62
C GLY A 238 -19.91 -11.06 12.26
N LEU A 239 -18.69 -10.72 11.84
CA LEU A 239 -17.99 -11.33 10.71
C LEU A 239 -16.71 -12.04 11.20
N PRO A 240 -16.83 -13.23 11.81
CA PRO A 240 -15.71 -13.92 12.44
C PRO A 240 -14.53 -14.15 11.49
N GLY A 241 -13.31 -13.82 11.94
CA GLY A 241 -12.09 -14.01 11.17
C GLY A 241 -11.89 -13.01 10.04
N PHE A 242 -12.69 -11.93 9.94
CA PHE A 242 -12.47 -10.91 8.93
C PHE A 242 -11.19 -10.11 9.24
N ASP A 243 -10.12 -10.40 8.49
CA ASP A 243 -8.79 -9.78 8.66
C ASP A 243 -8.18 -9.45 7.31
N ILE A 244 -8.38 -8.21 6.84
CA ILE A 244 -7.85 -7.72 5.57
C ILE A 244 -7.23 -6.34 5.80
N ALA A 245 -5.92 -6.22 5.51
CA ALA A 245 -5.20 -4.96 5.56
C ALA A 245 -4.39 -4.77 4.28
N THR A 246 -4.17 -3.54 3.86
CA THR A 246 -3.13 -3.27 2.88
C THR A 246 -1.80 -3.09 3.59
N TRP A 247 -0.71 -3.03 2.83
CA TRP A 247 0.63 -2.81 3.34
C TRP A 247 1.39 -1.87 2.41
N LEU A 248 2.44 -1.25 2.93
CA LEU A 248 3.33 -0.37 2.18
C LEU A 248 4.79 -0.75 2.46
N GLY A 249 5.55 -0.88 1.39
CA GLY A 249 6.98 -1.21 1.44
C GLY A 249 7.77 -0.52 0.34
N ILE A 250 9.06 -0.44 0.49
CA ILE A 250 9.96 0.15 -0.50
C ILE A 250 10.63 -0.94 -1.32
N VAL A 251 10.53 -0.78 -2.63
CA VAL A 251 11.21 -1.63 -3.62
C VAL A 251 11.95 -0.77 -4.65
N ALA A 252 12.83 -1.38 -5.41
CA ALA A 252 13.52 -0.79 -6.55
C ALA A 252 13.45 -1.74 -7.76
N PRO A 253 13.80 -1.31 -8.99
CA PRO A 253 13.97 -2.22 -10.11
C PRO A 253 14.93 -3.37 -9.78
N ALA A 254 14.69 -4.56 -10.35
CA ALA A 254 15.50 -5.74 -10.08
C ALA A 254 16.98 -5.54 -10.43
N GLY A 255 17.86 -6.10 -9.61
CA GLY A 255 19.31 -5.99 -9.80
C GLY A 255 19.93 -4.74 -9.16
N LEU A 256 19.25 -4.11 -8.19
CA LEU A 256 19.82 -3.02 -7.40
C LEU A 256 21.12 -3.51 -6.73
N PRO A 257 22.25 -2.78 -6.82
CA PRO A 257 23.49 -3.16 -6.16
C PRO A 257 23.34 -3.38 -4.66
N ALA A 258 23.91 -4.46 -4.14
CA ALA A 258 23.78 -4.83 -2.73
C ALA A 258 24.18 -3.72 -1.74
N PRO A 259 25.24 -2.92 -1.96
CA PRO A 259 25.57 -1.80 -1.06
C PRO A 259 24.47 -0.74 -0.99
N ILE A 260 23.79 -0.45 -2.11
CA ILE A 260 22.66 0.52 -2.15
C ILE A 260 21.45 -0.06 -1.42
N THR A 261 21.13 -1.34 -1.68
CA THR A 261 20.04 -2.04 -0.97
C THR A 261 20.26 -2.00 0.54
N GLN A 262 21.49 -2.30 0.98
CA GLN A 262 21.85 -2.29 2.40
C GLN A 262 21.75 -0.88 3.01
N ALA A 263 22.29 0.14 2.33
CA ALA A 263 22.23 1.52 2.80
C ALA A 263 20.79 2.00 2.99
N LEU A 264 19.90 1.73 2.03
CA LEU A 264 18.47 2.05 2.12
C LEU A 264 17.77 1.25 3.21
N SER A 265 18.01 -0.06 3.28
CA SER A 265 17.37 -0.93 4.28
C SER A 265 17.74 -0.54 5.71
N LEU A 266 19.01 -0.19 5.98
CA LEU A 266 19.45 0.30 7.30
C LEU A 266 18.74 1.60 7.69
N LYS A 267 18.62 2.57 6.75
CA LYS A 267 17.93 3.83 7.03
C LYS A 267 16.41 3.65 7.23
N LEU A 268 15.81 2.70 6.53
CA LEU A 268 14.40 2.36 6.71
C LEU A 268 14.16 1.53 7.99
N ASP A 269 15.13 0.75 8.44
CA ASP A 269 15.10 0.11 9.76
C ASP A 269 15.19 1.15 10.88
N ASP A 270 16.10 2.16 10.76
CA ASP A 270 16.15 3.31 11.66
C ASP A 270 14.80 4.06 11.69
N PHE A 271 14.16 4.28 10.52
CA PHE A 271 12.84 4.91 10.40
C PHE A 271 11.78 4.20 11.24
N THR A 272 11.74 2.87 11.21
CA THR A 272 10.73 2.08 11.94
C THR A 272 10.99 2.01 13.45
N LYS A 273 12.12 2.52 13.93
CA LYS A 273 12.51 2.56 15.35
C LYS A 273 12.60 3.97 15.91
N ASP A 274 12.53 4.99 15.04
CA ASP A 274 12.60 6.39 15.45
C ASP A 274 11.36 6.79 16.29
N PRO A 275 11.52 7.27 17.54
CA PRO A 275 10.40 7.57 18.41
C PRO A 275 9.43 8.63 17.88
N ASP A 276 9.93 9.61 17.12
CA ASP A 276 9.09 10.68 16.56
C ASP A 276 8.33 10.18 15.32
N ILE A 277 8.93 9.29 14.54
CA ILE A 277 8.26 8.59 13.46
C ILE A 277 7.19 7.64 14.00
N LEU A 278 7.51 6.86 15.04
CA LEU A 278 6.54 5.94 15.67
C LEU A 278 5.29 6.67 16.15
N LYS A 279 5.45 7.84 16.79
CA LYS A 279 4.32 8.70 17.19
C LYS A 279 3.48 9.16 15.97
N GLN A 280 4.16 9.52 14.87
CA GLN A 280 3.46 9.93 13.65
C GLN A 280 2.71 8.75 13.02
N LEU A 281 3.31 7.56 12.97
CA LEU A 281 2.68 6.35 12.43
C LEU A 281 1.46 5.95 13.25
N ASP A 282 1.55 6.00 14.58
CA ASP A 282 0.43 5.73 15.49
C ASP A 282 -0.71 6.76 15.30
N ALA A 283 -0.36 8.05 15.22
CA ALA A 283 -1.33 9.12 14.93
C ALA A 283 -2.00 8.98 13.55
N LEU A 284 -1.38 8.26 12.62
CA LEU A 284 -1.92 7.94 11.30
C LEU A 284 -2.65 6.58 11.28
N GLY A 285 -2.67 5.83 12.39
CA GLY A 285 -3.28 4.50 12.47
C GLY A 285 -2.54 3.43 11.66
N LEU A 286 -1.24 3.60 11.46
CA LEU A 286 -0.39 2.67 10.72
C LEU A 286 0.29 1.69 11.69
N LEU A 287 0.28 0.41 11.36
CA LEU A 287 0.92 -0.62 12.16
C LEU A 287 2.32 -0.88 11.61
N VAL A 288 3.34 -0.59 12.41
CA VAL A 288 4.75 -0.79 12.01
C VAL A 288 5.04 -2.27 11.81
N ASP A 289 5.79 -2.60 10.74
CA ASP A 289 6.33 -3.94 10.49
C ASP A 289 7.87 -3.91 10.56
N GLY A 290 8.55 -3.22 9.65
CA GLY A 290 10.01 -3.06 9.67
C GLY A 290 10.79 -4.27 9.13
N SER A 291 10.13 -5.18 8.41
CA SER A 291 10.80 -6.37 7.86
C SER A 291 11.76 -6.02 6.75
N GLY A 292 13.04 -6.39 6.92
CA GLY A 292 14.10 -6.18 5.93
C GLY A 292 13.97 -7.03 4.66
N PRO A 293 14.97 -6.98 3.74
CA PRO A 293 14.84 -7.48 2.37
C PRO A 293 14.37 -8.93 2.25
N ALA A 294 15.00 -9.86 2.99
CA ALA A 294 14.67 -11.28 2.91
C ALA A 294 13.26 -11.59 3.44
N ALA A 295 12.91 -11.02 4.61
CA ALA A 295 11.60 -11.21 5.21
C ALA A 295 10.51 -10.57 4.36
N PHE A 296 10.76 -9.40 3.75
CA PHE A 296 9.82 -8.76 2.84
C PHE A 296 9.58 -9.58 1.56
N SER A 297 10.63 -10.19 1.00
CA SER A 297 10.47 -11.12 -0.14
C SER A 297 9.60 -12.32 0.22
N THR A 298 9.84 -12.94 1.38
CA THR A 298 9.01 -14.04 1.90
C THR A 298 7.57 -13.60 2.10
N PHE A 299 7.36 -12.43 2.72
CA PHE A 299 6.02 -11.87 2.92
C PHE A 299 5.25 -11.69 1.62
N ILE A 300 5.88 -11.15 0.55
CA ILE A 300 5.21 -10.98 -0.76
C ILE A 300 4.75 -12.33 -1.30
N PHE A 301 5.58 -13.37 -1.19
CA PHE A 301 5.24 -14.70 -1.67
C PHE A 301 4.05 -15.29 -0.89
N GLU A 302 4.12 -15.27 0.46
CA GLU A 302 3.09 -15.82 1.33
C GLU A 302 1.77 -15.05 1.22
N GLU A 303 1.85 -13.72 1.18
CA GLU A 303 0.67 -12.86 1.05
C GLU A 303 -0.01 -13.01 -0.32
N SER A 304 0.78 -13.19 -1.39
CA SER A 304 0.23 -13.51 -2.72
C SER A 304 -0.56 -14.83 -2.69
N ALA A 305 -0.02 -15.87 -2.07
CA ALA A 305 -0.71 -17.14 -1.94
C ALA A 305 -1.99 -17.02 -1.08
N ARG A 306 -1.96 -16.20 -0.02
CA ARG A 306 -3.14 -15.91 0.82
C ARG A 306 -4.22 -15.19 0.03
N MET A 307 -3.83 -14.21 -0.80
CA MET A 307 -4.77 -13.47 -1.66
C MET A 307 -5.34 -14.37 -2.75
N ASP A 308 -4.53 -15.21 -3.40
CA ASP A 308 -5.00 -16.21 -4.38
C ASP A 308 -6.09 -17.12 -3.79
N LYS A 309 -5.85 -17.60 -2.55
CA LYS A 309 -6.83 -18.44 -1.85
C LYS A 309 -8.13 -17.67 -1.57
N LEU A 310 -8.04 -16.47 -1.04
CA LEU A 310 -9.20 -15.61 -0.72
C LEU A 310 -10.03 -15.34 -1.97
N ILE A 311 -9.40 -14.93 -3.07
CA ILE A 311 -10.06 -14.64 -4.35
C ILE A 311 -10.77 -15.87 -4.88
N LYS A 312 -10.13 -17.05 -4.81
CA LYS A 312 -10.71 -18.31 -5.25
C LYS A 312 -11.89 -18.74 -4.38
N ASP A 313 -11.74 -18.70 -3.06
CA ASP A 313 -12.77 -19.12 -2.11
C ASP A 313 -13.99 -18.19 -2.17
N ALA A 314 -13.77 -16.90 -2.40
CA ALA A 314 -14.81 -15.89 -2.53
C ALA A 314 -15.39 -15.79 -3.96
N ALA A 315 -14.89 -16.59 -4.92
CA ALA A 315 -15.26 -16.54 -6.34
C ALA A 315 -15.22 -15.10 -6.92
N ILE A 316 -14.27 -14.28 -6.44
CA ILE A 316 -14.16 -12.88 -6.86
C ILE A 316 -13.76 -12.83 -8.33
N GLN A 317 -14.56 -12.11 -9.13
CA GLN A 317 -14.27 -11.85 -10.54
C GLN A 317 -13.77 -10.41 -10.68
N PHE A 318 -12.71 -10.23 -11.44
CA PHE A 318 -12.16 -8.92 -11.79
C PHE A 318 -12.49 -8.64 -13.26
N ASP A 319 -13.27 -7.59 -13.50
CA ASP A 319 -13.66 -7.12 -14.83
C ASP A 319 -12.46 -6.56 -15.62
#